data_5332116633aca2c5f92e13f08b9f3244
#
_entry.id   5332116633aca2c5f92e13f08b9f3244
#
_cell.length_a   1.000
_cell.length_b   1.000
_cell.length_c   1.000
_cell.angle_alpha   90.00
_cell.angle_beta   90.00
_cell.angle_gamma   90.00
#
_symmetry.space_group_name_H-M   'P 1'
#
loop_
_entity.id
_entity.type
_entity.pdbx_description
1 polymer ?
#
loop_
_entity_poly.entity_id
_entity_poly.type
_entity_poly.pdbx_seq_one_letter_code
_entity_poly.pdbx_strand_id
1 'polypeptide(L)'
;ADSLSAQRTLTIDEVVVTGTRHQTDIRHLSQTVSVVNRKRIEQSMQPSLLPVLTEQVPGLFTTSRGVMGYGVSNGAAGGISLRGLSGGNARLMVLIDGHPQYAGIFGHPIADAYQTLLADRVEVLRGPASVLYGSNAMGGVVNIVTRKMHEDGIRTHLHTGYGSYNTLETELTNRIRKGRFSSVISGSYNRTDGHRADMGFEQYGGYGRIGYEVTDHWNLRADVNVTHFNASYPGPVSAPLLDGDQHITRGMTSFAVENEYGKTSGALNFFYNWGDHWINDGYTPSAGEGPQDDRFNSYDDMMGISWYQSARFFKDNRITVGFDWFRYGGEAWSEYVSGEDAGTRSDLVDKHENEVAGYVDFRQDVGKWLTFNAGLRVDHHSRVGTEWVPQAGLAFHLPHTIELKASA
;
A
#
# COMPACT_ATOMS: atom_id res chain seq x y z
N ALA A 1 17.76 -45.20 17.65
CA ALA A 1 17.83 -44.46 16.38
C ALA A 1 16.92 -43.26 16.49
N ASP A 2 17.47 -42.15 16.95
CA ASP A 2 16.74 -40.88 17.15
C ASP A 2 16.48 -40.24 15.80
N SER A 3 15.22 -40.18 15.41
CA SER A 3 14.78 -39.33 14.32
C SER A 3 14.73 -37.88 14.84
N LEU A 4 15.82 -37.18 14.73
CA LEU A 4 15.81 -35.71 14.77
C LEU A 4 14.92 -35.22 13.62
N SER A 5 13.67 -34.89 13.92
CA SER A 5 12.86 -34.09 13.02
C SER A 5 13.55 -32.73 12.93
N ALA A 6 14.27 -32.52 11.84
CA ALA A 6 14.83 -31.21 11.55
C ALA A 6 13.70 -30.19 11.54
N GLN A 7 13.57 -29.40 12.61
CA GLN A 7 12.75 -28.22 12.61
C GLN A 7 13.29 -27.31 11.51
N ARG A 8 12.57 -27.22 10.40
CA ARG A 8 12.91 -26.30 9.32
C ARG A 8 12.78 -24.88 9.85
N THR A 9 13.88 -24.19 9.97
CA THR A 9 13.88 -22.76 10.29
C THR A 9 13.29 -22.03 9.08
N LEU A 10 12.10 -21.45 9.24
CA LEU A 10 11.49 -20.61 8.20
C LEU A 10 12.29 -19.31 8.07
N THR A 11 12.59 -18.92 6.86
CA THR A 11 13.18 -17.61 6.59
C THR A 11 12.08 -16.54 6.67
N ILE A 12 12.45 -15.29 6.90
CA ILE A 12 11.48 -14.16 6.93
C ILE A 12 10.71 -14.07 5.60
N ASP A 13 11.32 -14.48 4.50
CA ASP A 13 10.69 -14.48 3.17
C ASP A 13 9.63 -15.58 2.99
N GLU A 14 9.54 -16.54 3.90
CA GLU A 14 8.56 -17.64 3.85
C GLU A 14 7.32 -17.38 4.73
N VAL A 15 7.32 -16.32 5.54
CA VAL A 15 6.21 -16.00 6.45
C VAL A 15 5.61 -14.64 6.10
N VAL A 16 4.32 -14.62 5.84
CA VAL A 16 3.57 -13.42 5.43
C VAL A 16 2.32 -13.24 6.28
N VAL A 17 1.78 -12.06 6.32
CA VAL A 17 0.54 -11.72 7.03
C VAL A 17 -0.62 -11.39 6.08
N THR A 18 -0.33 -10.97 4.85
CA THR A 18 -1.30 -10.44 3.89
C THR A 18 -2.37 -11.47 3.51
N GLY A 19 -2.01 -12.74 3.42
CA GLY A 19 -2.96 -13.78 3.00
C GLY A 19 -3.95 -14.23 4.08
N THR A 20 -3.74 -13.90 5.35
CA THR A 20 -4.50 -14.50 6.46
C THR A 20 -4.69 -13.59 7.67
N ARG A 21 -4.24 -12.33 7.62
CA ARG A 21 -4.21 -11.39 8.76
C ARG A 21 -3.38 -11.86 9.96
N HIS A 22 -2.61 -12.94 9.84
CA HIS A 22 -1.66 -13.41 10.86
C HIS A 22 -0.46 -14.06 10.17
N GLN A 23 0.63 -14.25 10.91
CA GLN A 23 1.84 -14.86 10.36
C GLN A 23 1.56 -16.29 9.86
N THR A 24 1.77 -16.50 8.57
CA THR A 24 1.49 -17.76 7.88
C THR A 24 2.62 -18.08 6.91
N ASP A 25 3.04 -19.34 6.87
CA ASP A 25 3.94 -19.82 5.83
C ASP A 25 3.24 -19.73 4.46
N ILE A 26 3.90 -19.15 3.47
CA ILE A 26 3.36 -18.94 2.11
C ILE A 26 2.88 -20.24 1.43
N ARG A 27 3.39 -21.38 1.85
CA ARG A 27 2.97 -22.68 1.35
C ARG A 27 1.53 -23.03 1.70
N HIS A 28 1.06 -22.57 2.86
CA HIS A 28 -0.31 -22.78 3.33
C HIS A 28 -1.33 -21.78 2.78
N LEU A 29 -0.94 -20.96 1.83
CA LEU A 29 -1.84 -20.04 1.13
C LEU A 29 -2.25 -20.62 -0.22
N SER A 30 -3.53 -20.55 -0.55
CA SER A 30 -4.05 -20.93 -1.86
C SER A 30 -3.67 -19.93 -2.96
N GLN A 31 -3.38 -18.69 -2.59
CA GLN A 31 -2.87 -17.66 -3.50
C GLN A 31 -1.34 -17.71 -3.56
N THR A 32 -0.80 -17.15 -4.64
CA THR A 32 0.64 -16.96 -4.79
C THR A 32 1.06 -15.65 -4.13
N VAL A 33 2.07 -15.69 -3.27
CA VAL A 33 2.64 -14.49 -2.64
C VAL A 33 4.08 -14.32 -3.06
N SER A 34 4.46 -13.08 -3.38
CA SER A 34 5.86 -12.66 -3.53
C SER A 34 6.23 -11.75 -2.37
N VAL A 35 7.41 -11.97 -1.79
CA VAL A 35 7.94 -11.14 -0.71
C VAL A 35 9.20 -10.44 -1.20
N VAL A 36 9.19 -9.11 -1.11
CA VAL A 36 10.36 -8.27 -1.37
C VAL A 36 10.86 -7.77 -0.03
N ASN A 37 11.97 -8.33 0.43
CA ASN A 37 12.52 -8.03 1.75
C ASN A 37 13.36 -6.73 1.75
N ARG A 38 13.69 -6.24 2.95
CA ARG A 38 14.43 -4.99 3.14
C ARG A 38 15.76 -4.97 2.39
N LYS A 39 16.49 -6.06 2.37
CA LYS A 39 17.79 -6.17 1.67
C LYS A 39 17.63 -5.89 0.17
N ARG A 40 16.60 -6.44 -0.47
CA ARG A 40 16.31 -6.19 -1.89
C ARG A 40 15.88 -4.76 -2.15
N ILE A 41 15.07 -4.18 -1.26
CA ILE A 41 14.66 -2.78 -1.32
C ILE A 41 15.89 -1.86 -1.27
N GLU A 42 16.79 -2.07 -0.32
CA GLU A 42 18.03 -1.28 -0.19
C GLU A 42 18.98 -1.46 -1.37
N GLN A 43 19.08 -2.66 -1.91
CA GLN A 43 19.93 -2.95 -3.07
C GLN A 43 19.41 -2.34 -4.38
N SER A 44 18.13 -2.04 -4.47
CA SER A 44 17.54 -1.42 -5.66
C SER A 44 17.94 0.04 -5.83
N MET A 45 18.36 0.69 -4.75
CA MET A 45 18.75 2.12 -4.74
C MET A 45 17.64 3.03 -5.28
N GLN A 46 16.38 2.68 -5.04
CA GLN A 46 15.21 3.43 -5.50
C GLN A 46 14.53 4.13 -4.33
N PRO A 47 14.08 5.39 -4.45
CA PRO A 47 13.30 6.08 -3.42
C PRO A 47 11.84 5.59 -3.36
N SER A 48 11.30 5.07 -4.48
CA SER A 48 9.95 4.52 -4.58
C SER A 48 9.95 3.00 -4.59
N LEU A 49 8.90 2.40 -3.99
CA LEU A 49 8.72 0.94 -3.98
C LEU A 49 8.29 0.38 -5.33
N LEU A 50 7.62 1.15 -6.18
CA LEU A 50 7.03 0.61 -7.42
C LEU A 50 8.06 0.07 -8.43
N PRO A 51 9.19 0.74 -8.71
CA PRO A 51 10.24 0.16 -9.55
C PRO A 51 10.78 -1.15 -8.98
N VAL A 52 11.00 -1.20 -7.65
CA VAL A 52 11.48 -2.40 -6.97
C VAL A 52 10.50 -3.56 -7.15
N LEU A 53 9.19 -3.29 -7.02
CA LEU A 53 8.16 -4.31 -7.20
C LEU A 53 8.08 -4.80 -8.65
N THR A 54 8.22 -3.89 -9.62
CA THR A 54 8.25 -4.25 -11.05
C THR A 54 9.40 -5.21 -11.38
N GLU A 55 10.57 -5.01 -10.77
CA GLU A 55 11.74 -5.89 -10.95
C GLU A 55 11.60 -7.24 -10.26
N GLN A 56 10.97 -7.27 -9.08
CA GLN A 56 10.99 -8.43 -8.18
C GLN A 56 9.72 -9.28 -8.22
N VAL A 57 8.59 -8.74 -8.71
CA VAL A 57 7.29 -9.43 -8.66
C VAL A 57 6.82 -9.79 -10.06
N PRO A 58 6.83 -11.09 -10.42
CA PRO A 58 6.40 -11.54 -11.73
C PRO A 58 4.95 -11.14 -12.04
N GLY A 59 4.77 -10.47 -13.18
CA GLY A 59 3.45 -10.02 -13.66
C GLY A 59 2.96 -8.71 -13.04
N LEU A 60 3.75 -8.05 -12.19
CA LEU A 60 3.49 -6.68 -11.76
C LEU A 60 4.20 -5.73 -12.74
N PHE A 61 3.47 -4.73 -13.20
CA PHE A 61 3.98 -3.71 -14.09
C PHE A 61 3.50 -2.33 -13.62
N THR A 62 4.40 -1.35 -13.69
CA THR A 62 4.10 0.04 -13.40
C THR A 62 4.61 0.93 -14.52
N THR A 63 3.92 2.03 -14.77
CA THR A 63 4.41 3.06 -15.69
C THR A 63 5.05 4.19 -14.88
N SER A 64 6.24 4.62 -15.28
CA SER A 64 6.87 5.84 -14.75
C SER A 64 6.97 6.89 -15.83
N ARG A 65 7.06 8.16 -15.43
CA ARG A 65 7.20 9.29 -16.36
C ARG A 65 8.64 9.59 -16.71
N GLY A 66 9.57 9.27 -15.82
CA GLY A 66 10.95 9.65 -15.98
C GLY A 66 11.90 8.98 -15.01
N VAL A 67 12.93 9.71 -14.62
CA VAL A 67 13.96 9.26 -13.68
C VAL A 67 13.36 9.04 -12.29
N MET A 68 12.50 9.97 -11.85
CA MET A 68 11.71 9.88 -10.63
C MET A 68 10.29 10.37 -10.90
N GLY A 69 9.37 9.98 -10.03
CA GLY A 69 7.99 10.44 -10.02
C GLY A 69 7.06 9.69 -10.97
N TYR A 70 5.83 9.59 -10.54
CA TYR A 70 4.72 9.00 -11.30
C TYR A 70 3.66 10.06 -11.62
N GLY A 71 3.41 11.00 -10.70
CA GLY A 71 2.34 12.01 -10.78
C GLY A 71 0.95 11.39 -10.73
N VAL A 72 -0.07 12.20 -10.93
CA VAL A 72 -1.48 11.77 -10.82
C VAL A 72 -2.35 12.10 -12.04
N SER A 73 -1.93 13.02 -12.93
CA SER A 73 -2.69 13.42 -14.11
C SER A 73 -2.49 12.51 -15.32
N ASN A 74 -3.43 12.58 -16.27
CA ASN A 74 -3.35 11.90 -17.57
C ASN A 74 -3.01 10.40 -17.51
N GLY A 75 -3.62 9.69 -16.56
CA GLY A 75 -3.43 8.25 -16.41
C GLY A 75 -2.08 7.85 -15.83
N ALA A 76 -1.29 8.79 -15.34
CA ALA A 76 0.03 8.55 -14.77
C ALA A 76 0.01 8.23 -13.27
N ALA A 77 -1.14 8.16 -12.64
CA ALA A 77 -1.28 7.86 -11.21
C ALA A 77 -0.68 6.49 -10.80
N GLY A 78 0.55 6.22 -11.27
CA GLY A 78 1.23 4.97 -11.13
C GLY A 78 0.35 3.85 -11.65
N GLY A 79 0.15 3.78 -12.98
CA GLY A 79 -0.63 2.72 -13.60
C GLY A 79 -0.11 1.35 -13.19
N ILE A 80 -0.53 0.90 -12.00
CA ILE A 80 -0.12 -0.39 -11.45
C ILE A 80 -1.02 -1.45 -12.07
N SER A 81 -0.41 -2.42 -12.72
CA SER A 81 -1.12 -3.59 -13.23
C SER A 81 -0.51 -4.87 -12.66
N LEU A 82 -1.35 -5.87 -12.43
CA LEU A 82 -0.94 -7.17 -11.95
C LEU A 82 -1.58 -8.26 -12.80
N ARG A 83 -0.76 -9.09 -13.47
CA ARG A 83 -1.20 -10.18 -14.36
C ARG A 83 -2.17 -9.70 -15.46
N GLY A 84 -1.93 -8.52 -16.04
CA GLY A 84 -2.77 -7.94 -17.09
C GLY A 84 -4.09 -7.33 -16.62
N LEU A 85 -4.39 -7.41 -15.32
CA LEU A 85 -5.46 -6.64 -14.70
C LEU A 85 -4.95 -5.21 -14.56
N SER A 86 -5.20 -4.40 -15.57
CA SER A 86 -4.77 -3.01 -15.65
C SER A 86 -5.93 -2.07 -15.45
N GLY A 87 -5.59 -0.87 -15.12
CA GLY A 87 -6.45 0.29 -15.19
C GLY A 87 -7.40 0.41 -14.04
N GLY A 88 -7.48 1.60 -13.57
CA GLY A 88 -8.49 2.15 -12.68
C GLY A 88 -8.64 1.36 -11.38
N ASN A 89 -8.77 1.94 -10.53
CA ASN A 89 -9.28 2.12 -9.20
C ASN A 89 -9.72 0.89 -8.38
N ALA A 90 -10.01 -0.29 -8.92
CA ALA A 90 -10.76 -1.26 -8.15
C ALA A 90 -10.22 -2.70 -8.18
N ARG A 91 -9.01 -2.94 -8.66
CA ARG A 91 -8.57 -4.33 -8.89
C ARG A 91 -7.31 -4.75 -8.14
N LEU A 92 -6.54 -3.79 -7.66
CA LEU A 92 -5.34 -4.03 -6.88
C LEU A 92 -5.34 -3.11 -5.66
N MET A 93 -5.47 -3.70 -4.48
CA MET A 93 -5.45 -2.97 -3.21
C MET A 93 -4.00 -2.73 -2.79
N VAL A 94 -3.65 -1.48 -2.51
CA VAL A 94 -2.40 -1.14 -1.81
C VAL A 94 -2.70 -0.90 -0.34
N LEU A 95 -1.91 -1.52 0.52
CA LEU A 95 -2.04 -1.41 1.98
C LEU A 95 -0.72 -0.94 2.59
N ILE A 96 -0.81 -0.23 3.71
CA ILE A 96 0.29 -0.03 4.65
C ILE A 96 -0.13 -0.67 5.97
N ASP A 97 0.61 -1.68 6.44
CA ASP A 97 0.29 -2.50 7.61
C ASP A 97 -1.18 -2.99 7.64
N GLY A 98 -1.73 -3.32 6.47
CA GLY A 98 -3.10 -3.80 6.31
C GLY A 98 -4.16 -2.70 6.20
N HIS A 99 -3.80 -1.42 6.20
CA HIS A 99 -4.73 -0.29 6.01
C HIS A 99 -4.78 0.14 4.54
N PRO A 100 -5.98 0.27 3.93
CA PRO A 100 -6.14 0.67 2.54
C PRO A 100 -5.52 2.03 2.24
N GLN A 101 -4.86 2.15 1.09
CA GLN A 101 -4.18 3.36 0.63
C GLN A 101 -4.67 3.73 -0.77
N TYR A 102 -5.72 4.55 -0.85
CA TYR A 102 -6.21 5.14 -2.10
C TYR A 102 -6.83 6.51 -1.84
N ALA A 103 -6.91 7.33 -2.88
CA ALA A 103 -7.55 8.62 -2.81
C ALA A 103 -9.06 8.44 -2.61
N GLY A 104 -9.62 9.06 -1.57
CA GLY A 104 -10.99 8.85 -1.12
C GLY A 104 -12.06 9.18 -2.17
N ILE A 105 -11.87 10.23 -2.98
CA ILE A 105 -12.79 10.60 -4.07
C ILE A 105 -12.58 9.72 -5.30
N PHE A 106 -11.31 9.49 -5.69
CA PHE A 106 -10.97 8.90 -6.98
C PHE A 106 -10.76 7.39 -6.93
N GLY A 107 -10.61 6.82 -5.73
CA GLY A 107 -10.47 5.39 -5.51
C GLY A 107 -9.18 4.76 -6.08
N HIS A 108 -8.19 5.54 -6.52
CA HIS A 108 -6.95 5.04 -7.06
C HIS A 108 -5.75 5.26 -6.12
N PRO A 109 -4.71 4.42 -6.18
CA PRO A 109 -3.50 4.62 -5.42
C PRO A 109 -2.71 5.84 -5.92
N ILE A 110 -1.99 6.50 -5.02
CA ILE A 110 -1.06 7.59 -5.35
C ILE A 110 0.37 7.05 -5.21
N ALA A 111 0.96 6.69 -6.33
CA ALA A 111 2.20 5.94 -6.42
C ALA A 111 3.40 6.59 -5.72
N ASP A 112 3.51 7.91 -5.80
CA ASP A 112 4.60 8.68 -5.20
C ASP A 112 4.55 8.72 -3.67
N ALA A 113 3.43 8.31 -3.05
CA ALA A 113 3.33 8.14 -1.59
C ALA A 113 4.00 6.84 -1.08
N TYR A 114 4.33 5.88 -1.96
CA TYR A 114 4.88 4.57 -1.55
C TYR A 114 6.42 4.60 -1.56
N GLN A 115 6.98 5.21 -0.55
CA GLN A 115 8.43 5.38 -0.42
C GLN A 115 9.11 4.17 0.22
N THR A 116 10.35 3.89 -0.19
CA THR A 116 11.18 2.81 0.35
C THR A 116 11.52 3.00 1.82
N LEU A 117 11.54 4.25 2.32
CA LEU A 117 11.81 4.57 3.72
C LEU A 117 10.83 3.89 4.70
N LEU A 118 9.58 3.65 4.28
CA LEU A 118 8.54 3.03 5.12
C LEU A 118 8.78 1.54 5.35
N ALA A 119 9.20 0.84 4.29
CA ALA A 119 9.06 -0.59 4.18
C ALA A 119 10.17 -1.37 4.89
N ASP A 120 9.78 -2.33 5.71
CA ASP A 120 10.64 -3.45 6.11
C ASP A 120 10.63 -4.55 5.03
N ARG A 121 9.44 -4.82 4.50
CA ARG A 121 9.22 -5.68 3.35
C ARG A 121 7.93 -5.31 2.64
N VAL A 122 7.75 -5.81 1.43
CA VAL A 122 6.47 -5.72 0.71
C VAL A 122 6.00 -7.13 0.38
N GLU A 123 4.76 -7.42 0.72
CA GLU A 123 4.09 -8.68 0.42
C GLU A 123 3.10 -8.44 -0.72
N VAL A 124 3.26 -9.14 -1.84
CA VAL A 124 2.37 -9.03 -3.00
C VAL A 124 1.61 -10.33 -3.16
N LEU A 125 0.34 -10.30 -2.79
CA LEU A 125 -0.59 -11.41 -2.96
C LEU A 125 -1.24 -11.31 -4.34
N ARG A 126 -1.11 -12.35 -5.13
CA ARG A 126 -1.61 -12.43 -6.51
C ARG A 126 -2.80 -13.38 -6.58
N GLY A 127 -3.99 -12.82 -6.74
CA GLY A 127 -5.26 -13.52 -6.75
C GLY A 127 -6.27 -12.90 -5.81
N PRO A 128 -7.49 -13.42 -5.73
CA PRO A 128 -8.58 -12.84 -4.97
C PRO A 128 -8.25 -12.79 -3.47
N ALA A 129 -8.46 -11.63 -2.86
CA ALA A 129 -8.29 -11.37 -1.44
C ALA A 129 -9.45 -10.55 -0.86
N SER A 130 -10.56 -10.48 -1.59
CA SER A 130 -11.69 -9.61 -1.28
C SER A 130 -12.39 -9.99 0.04
N VAL A 131 -12.33 -11.24 0.48
CA VAL A 131 -12.87 -11.63 1.80
C VAL A 131 -12.19 -10.88 2.93
N LEU A 132 -10.87 -10.72 2.88
CA LEU A 132 -10.11 -10.05 3.94
C LEU A 132 -9.99 -8.53 3.77
N TYR A 133 -10.08 -8.02 2.52
CA TYR A 133 -9.71 -6.63 2.21
C TYR A 133 -10.76 -5.86 1.40
N GLY A 134 -11.90 -6.47 1.09
CA GLY A 134 -12.99 -5.82 0.35
C GLY A 134 -12.83 -5.84 -1.17
N SER A 135 -13.75 -5.18 -1.86
CA SER A 135 -13.94 -5.25 -3.31
C SER A 135 -12.72 -4.82 -4.14
N ASN A 136 -11.91 -3.89 -3.65
CA ASN A 136 -10.72 -3.40 -4.35
C ASN A 136 -9.56 -4.43 -4.39
N ALA A 137 -9.69 -5.58 -3.74
CA ALA A 137 -8.68 -6.62 -3.68
C ALA A 137 -8.97 -7.83 -4.59
N MET A 138 -9.76 -7.66 -5.66
CA MET A 138 -10.13 -8.75 -6.58
C MET A 138 -8.93 -9.33 -7.35
N GLY A 139 -8.00 -8.49 -7.80
CA GLY A 139 -6.81 -8.91 -8.55
C GLY A 139 -5.62 -9.25 -7.67
N GLY A 140 -5.60 -8.77 -6.46
CA GLY A 140 -4.53 -8.95 -5.50
C GLY A 140 -4.35 -7.80 -4.52
N VAL A 141 -3.31 -7.95 -3.70
CA VAL A 141 -2.95 -6.98 -2.66
C VAL A 141 -1.46 -6.73 -2.67
N VAL A 142 -1.06 -5.47 -2.59
CA VAL A 142 0.30 -5.03 -2.28
C VAL A 142 0.29 -4.50 -0.85
N ASN A 143 0.89 -5.20 0.09
CA ASN A 143 0.95 -4.77 1.49
C ASN A 143 2.37 -4.34 1.86
N ILE A 144 2.54 -3.07 2.14
CA ILE A 144 3.78 -2.49 2.65
C ILE A 144 3.80 -2.71 4.15
N VAL A 145 4.66 -3.63 4.60
CA VAL A 145 4.87 -3.89 6.02
C VAL A 145 5.94 -2.93 6.54
N THR A 146 5.58 -2.10 7.51
CA THR A 146 6.45 -1.02 7.97
C THR A 146 7.61 -1.52 8.84
N ARG A 147 8.66 -0.72 8.88
CA ARG A 147 9.86 -0.97 9.68
C ARG A 147 9.56 -1.03 11.17
N LYS A 148 10.22 -1.92 11.87
CA LYS A 148 10.25 -2.00 13.33
C LYS A 148 11.63 -2.42 13.85
N MET A 149 11.86 -2.19 15.12
CA MET A 149 13.08 -2.60 15.82
C MET A 149 12.72 -3.77 16.74
N HIS A 150 13.37 -4.93 16.53
CA HIS A 150 13.11 -6.16 17.29
C HIS A 150 14.08 -6.37 18.45
N GLU A 151 15.29 -5.85 18.34
CA GLU A 151 16.36 -5.99 19.34
C GLU A 151 16.61 -4.69 20.05
N ASP A 152 16.96 -4.73 21.34
CA ASP A 152 17.33 -3.57 22.12
C ASP A 152 18.55 -2.87 21.51
N GLY A 153 18.51 -1.54 21.50
CA GLY A 153 19.57 -0.71 20.99
C GLY A 153 19.09 0.46 20.15
N ILE A 154 20.05 1.13 19.51
CA ILE A 154 19.82 2.25 18.60
C ILE A 154 20.50 1.91 17.28
N ARG A 155 19.78 2.08 16.19
CA ARG A 155 20.31 1.90 14.83
C ARG A 155 19.94 3.11 13.98
N THR A 156 20.96 3.77 13.45
CA THR A 156 20.79 4.89 12.52
C THR A 156 21.29 4.46 11.15
N HIS A 157 20.49 4.73 10.12
CA HIS A 157 20.83 4.51 8.73
C HIS A 157 20.72 5.82 7.98
N LEU A 158 21.79 6.18 7.26
CA LEU A 158 21.82 7.30 6.33
C LEU A 158 22.12 6.75 4.94
N HIS A 159 21.28 7.09 3.99
CA HIS A 159 21.50 6.87 2.58
C HIS A 159 21.58 8.23 1.88
N THR A 160 22.52 8.39 0.95
CA THR A 160 22.57 9.53 0.04
C THR A 160 23.14 9.05 -1.30
N GLY A 161 22.50 9.48 -2.36
CA GLY A 161 22.89 9.19 -3.74
C GLY A 161 22.82 10.46 -4.58
N TYR A 162 23.75 10.61 -5.53
CA TYR A 162 23.73 11.66 -6.51
C TYR A 162 24.03 11.12 -7.90
N GLY A 163 23.28 11.51 -8.90
CA GLY A 163 23.36 10.97 -10.25
C GLY A 163 23.06 11.98 -11.35
N SER A 164 22.90 11.45 -12.56
CA SER A 164 22.58 12.22 -13.76
C SER A 164 21.31 13.04 -13.58
N TYR A 165 21.17 14.12 -14.33
CA TYR A 165 20.02 15.03 -14.30
C TYR A 165 19.82 15.70 -12.93
N ASN A 166 20.93 15.98 -12.22
CA ASN A 166 20.91 16.56 -10.88
C ASN A 166 20.06 15.75 -9.87
N THR A 167 20.03 14.43 -10.07
CA THR A 167 19.26 13.53 -9.23
C THR A 167 19.93 13.39 -7.88
N LEU A 168 19.22 13.73 -6.81
CA LEU A 168 19.64 13.56 -5.42
C LEU A 168 18.61 12.70 -4.68
N GLU A 169 19.11 11.71 -3.96
CA GLU A 169 18.34 10.86 -3.05
C GLU A 169 18.93 10.94 -1.66
N THR A 170 18.10 11.16 -0.65
CA THR A 170 18.56 11.22 0.73
C THR A 170 17.50 10.59 1.66
N GLU A 171 17.93 9.69 2.50
CA GLU A 171 17.11 9.07 3.57
C GLU A 171 17.89 9.02 4.86
N LEU A 172 17.30 9.48 5.95
CA LEU A 172 17.78 9.27 7.31
C LEU A 172 16.73 8.51 8.12
N THR A 173 17.09 7.37 8.67
CA THR A 173 16.22 6.56 9.53
C THR A 173 16.90 6.29 10.85
N ASN A 174 16.25 6.59 11.97
CA ASN A 174 16.65 6.21 13.31
C ASN A 174 15.65 5.21 13.90
N ARG A 175 16.15 4.13 14.47
CA ARG A 175 15.36 3.08 15.13
C ARG A 175 15.88 2.84 16.52
N ILE A 176 14.97 2.83 17.48
CA ILE A 176 15.30 2.63 18.90
C ILE A 176 14.41 1.51 19.45
N ARG A 177 14.98 0.63 20.24
CA ARG A 177 14.25 -0.23 21.16
C ARG A 177 14.92 -0.22 22.51
N LYS A 178 14.12 -0.11 23.58
CA LYS A 178 14.56 -0.23 24.96
C LYS A 178 13.48 -0.95 25.76
N GLY A 179 13.72 -2.22 26.05
CA GLY A 179 12.74 -3.08 26.70
C GLY A 179 11.42 -3.14 25.93
N ARG A 180 10.35 -2.67 26.52
CA ARG A 180 9.00 -2.69 25.95
C ARG A 180 8.68 -1.54 24.98
N PHE A 181 9.53 -0.52 24.91
CA PHE A 181 9.37 0.62 24.03
C PHE A 181 10.15 0.45 22.74
N SER A 182 9.54 0.82 21.60
CA SER A 182 10.21 0.91 20.30
C SER A 182 9.79 2.16 19.55
N SER A 183 10.70 2.70 18.74
CA SER A 183 10.38 3.80 17.82
C SER A 183 11.15 3.68 16.53
N VAL A 184 10.57 4.23 15.46
CA VAL A 184 11.21 4.45 14.15
C VAL A 184 10.87 5.88 13.73
N ILE A 185 11.88 6.64 13.33
CA ILE A 185 11.72 7.97 12.76
C ILE A 185 12.54 8.00 11.48
N SER A 186 11.90 8.37 10.38
CA SER A 186 12.57 8.48 9.07
C SER A 186 12.20 9.78 8.39
N GLY A 187 13.14 10.33 7.64
CA GLY A 187 12.93 11.46 6.76
C GLY A 187 13.66 11.26 5.45
N SER A 188 13.12 11.77 4.36
CA SER A 188 13.72 11.71 3.03
C SER A 188 13.55 13.02 2.27
N TYR A 189 14.50 13.28 1.39
CA TYR A 189 14.43 14.31 0.36
C TYR A 189 14.98 13.75 -0.94
N ASN A 190 14.18 13.82 -2.01
CA ASN A 190 14.52 13.32 -3.32
C ASN A 190 14.23 14.40 -4.36
N ARG A 191 15.09 14.55 -5.37
CA ARG A 191 14.84 15.45 -6.50
C ARG A 191 15.53 14.97 -7.76
N THR A 192 15.03 15.41 -8.92
CA THR A 192 15.68 15.30 -10.21
C THR A 192 15.20 16.42 -11.14
N ASP A 193 16.06 16.91 -12.04
CA ASP A 193 15.65 17.83 -13.10
C ASP A 193 14.97 17.07 -14.27
N GLY A 194 15.06 15.70 -14.27
CA GLY A 194 14.53 14.86 -15.33
C GLY A 194 15.43 14.81 -16.58
N HIS A 195 15.21 13.85 -17.45
CA HIS A 195 15.97 13.65 -18.68
C HIS A 195 15.47 14.49 -19.87
N ARG A 196 14.42 15.30 -19.67
CA ARG A 196 13.82 16.24 -20.62
C ARG A 196 13.48 17.55 -19.89
N ALA A 197 13.32 18.63 -20.67
CA ALA A 197 12.73 19.87 -20.15
C ALA A 197 11.32 19.60 -19.56
N ASP A 198 10.95 20.37 -18.56
CA ASP A 198 9.65 20.31 -17.86
C ASP A 198 9.31 18.92 -17.28
N MET A 199 10.35 18.22 -16.76
CA MET A 199 10.25 16.90 -16.19
C MET A 199 10.82 16.81 -14.77
N GLY A 200 10.88 17.97 -14.11
CA GLY A 200 11.36 18.07 -12.73
C GLY A 200 10.47 17.29 -11.75
N PHE A 201 11.10 16.75 -10.72
CA PHE A 201 10.44 16.10 -9.60
C PHE A 201 11.15 16.45 -8.31
N GLU A 202 10.40 16.76 -7.27
CA GLU A 202 10.91 17.00 -5.92
C GLU A 202 9.97 16.35 -4.90
N GLN A 203 10.53 15.71 -3.87
CA GLN A 203 9.75 14.97 -2.89
C GLN A 203 10.34 15.07 -1.49
N TYR A 204 9.48 15.29 -0.52
CA TYR A 204 9.76 15.25 0.91
C TYR A 204 8.97 14.11 1.55
N GLY A 205 9.62 13.30 2.36
CA GLY A 205 8.99 12.20 3.08
C GLY A 205 9.28 12.25 4.58
N GLY A 206 8.28 11.92 5.37
CA GLY A 206 8.41 11.77 6.81
C GLY A 206 7.63 10.57 7.31
N TYR A 207 8.25 9.74 8.16
CA TYR A 207 7.60 8.60 8.81
C TYR A 207 7.99 8.54 10.26
N GLY A 208 7.00 8.39 11.12
CA GLY A 208 7.17 8.16 12.55
C GLY A 208 6.34 6.98 13.02
N ARG A 209 6.92 6.11 13.86
CA ARG A 209 6.23 5.01 14.52
C ARG A 209 6.69 4.89 15.95
N ILE A 210 5.76 4.63 16.84
CA ILE A 210 6.02 4.22 18.22
C ILE A 210 5.28 2.92 18.50
N GLY A 211 5.90 2.06 19.30
CA GLY A 211 5.31 0.81 19.78
C GLY A 211 5.60 0.63 21.27
N TYR A 212 4.64 0.07 21.99
CA TYR A 212 4.77 -0.24 23.41
C TYR A 212 4.12 -1.58 23.75
N GLU A 213 4.91 -2.52 24.24
CA GLU A 213 4.46 -3.83 24.70
C GLU A 213 3.88 -3.67 26.14
N VAL A 214 2.56 -3.51 26.22
CA VAL A 214 1.87 -3.34 27.52
C VAL A 214 2.06 -4.57 28.40
N THR A 215 1.94 -5.74 27.78
CA THR A 215 2.24 -7.05 28.35
C THR A 215 2.98 -7.90 27.32
N ASP A 216 3.33 -9.13 27.66
CA ASP A 216 3.93 -10.08 26.71
C ASP A 216 2.94 -10.54 25.62
N HIS A 217 1.67 -10.18 25.75
CA HIS A 217 0.59 -10.54 24.84
C HIS A 217 -0.11 -9.35 24.18
N TRP A 218 0.10 -8.13 24.68
CA TRP A 218 -0.58 -6.94 24.19
C TRP A 218 0.41 -5.86 23.78
N ASN A 219 0.25 -5.38 22.58
CA ASN A 219 1.07 -4.32 21.99
C ASN A 219 0.20 -3.14 21.54
N LEU A 220 0.65 -1.93 21.81
CA LEU A 220 0.10 -0.68 21.25
C LEU A 220 1.04 -0.16 20.18
N ARG A 221 0.47 0.36 19.12
CA ARG A 221 1.21 0.96 18.01
C ARG A 221 0.52 2.23 17.55
N ALA A 222 1.31 3.26 17.29
CA ALA A 222 0.85 4.44 16.56
C ALA A 222 1.89 4.79 15.50
N ASP A 223 1.44 5.24 14.34
CA ASP A 223 2.30 5.67 13.26
C ASP A 223 1.70 6.84 12.47
N VAL A 224 2.59 7.60 11.84
CA VAL A 224 2.27 8.70 10.94
C VAL A 224 3.21 8.64 9.76
N ASN A 225 2.67 8.84 8.57
CA ASN A 225 3.40 8.99 7.31
C ASN A 225 2.90 10.24 6.59
N VAL A 226 3.81 11.07 6.10
CA VAL A 226 3.48 12.23 5.26
C VAL A 226 4.46 12.28 4.11
N THR A 227 3.93 12.50 2.92
CA THR A 227 4.69 12.70 1.69
C THR A 227 4.15 13.92 0.98
N HIS A 228 5.04 14.83 0.62
CA HIS A 228 4.75 15.95 -0.28
C HIS A 228 5.63 15.83 -1.52
N PHE A 229 5.06 16.03 -2.70
CA PHE A 229 5.83 16.06 -3.93
C PHE A 229 5.31 17.09 -4.93
N ASN A 230 6.25 17.64 -5.69
CA ASN A 230 6.04 18.48 -6.84
C ASN A 230 6.52 17.72 -8.08
N ALA A 231 5.70 17.66 -9.11
CA ALA A 231 6.02 16.94 -10.33
C ALA A 231 5.59 17.73 -11.56
N SER A 232 6.53 18.02 -12.44
CA SER A 232 6.22 18.59 -13.76
C SER A 232 5.94 17.48 -14.77
N TYR A 233 5.10 17.76 -15.75
CA TYR A 233 4.68 16.80 -16.76
C TYR A 233 4.77 17.34 -18.19
N PRO A 234 5.79 16.95 -18.96
CA PRO A 234 6.03 17.52 -20.28
C PRO A 234 5.22 16.86 -21.41
N GLY A 235 4.29 15.93 -21.12
CA GLY A 235 3.57 15.19 -22.14
C GLY A 235 4.45 14.32 -23.04
N PRO A 236 3.91 13.74 -24.13
CA PRO A 236 4.67 12.95 -25.09
C PRO A 236 5.59 13.84 -25.93
N VAL A 237 6.72 13.27 -26.42
CA VAL A 237 7.68 14.01 -27.27
C VAL A 237 7.04 14.57 -28.54
N SER A 238 6.08 13.85 -29.10
CA SER A 238 5.36 14.25 -30.32
C SER A 238 4.36 15.40 -30.12
N ALA A 239 3.94 15.63 -28.90
CA ALA A 239 3.00 16.69 -28.51
C ALA A 239 3.35 17.17 -27.10
N PRO A 240 4.42 17.98 -26.96
CA PRO A 240 4.85 18.49 -25.67
C PRO A 240 3.76 19.31 -25.00
N LEU A 241 3.61 19.08 -23.70
CA LEU A 241 2.70 19.79 -22.84
C LEU A 241 3.50 20.84 -22.06
N LEU A 242 3.01 22.06 -22.02
CA LEU A 242 3.59 23.17 -21.26
C LEU A 242 2.77 23.42 -19.99
N ASP A 243 3.42 23.93 -18.95
CA ASP A 243 2.82 24.32 -17.67
C ASP A 243 2.13 23.16 -16.92
N GLY A 244 2.45 21.91 -17.26
CA GLY A 244 1.91 20.75 -16.55
C GLY A 244 2.63 20.55 -15.21
N ASP A 245 1.98 20.95 -14.10
CA ASP A 245 2.54 20.89 -12.75
C ASP A 245 1.56 20.32 -11.73
N GLN A 246 2.09 19.59 -10.76
CA GLN A 246 1.31 18.96 -9.71
C GLN A 246 2.00 19.14 -8.37
N HIS A 247 1.24 19.56 -7.37
CA HIS A 247 1.66 19.68 -5.97
C HIS A 247 0.73 18.80 -5.13
N ILE A 248 1.26 17.73 -4.59
CA ILE A 248 0.46 16.71 -3.93
C ILE A 248 1.01 16.45 -2.53
N THR A 249 0.13 16.47 -1.54
CA THR A 249 0.43 16.00 -0.19
C THR A 249 -0.43 14.78 0.12
N ARG A 250 0.19 13.71 0.60
CA ARG A 250 -0.50 12.53 1.12
C ARG A 250 -0.07 12.27 2.54
N GLY A 251 -1.02 12.00 3.40
CA GLY A 251 -0.75 11.64 4.78
C GLY A 251 -1.54 10.43 5.25
N MET A 252 -1.02 9.75 6.24
CA MET A 252 -1.68 8.67 6.96
C MET A 252 -1.30 8.75 8.43
N THR A 253 -2.25 8.50 9.30
CA THR A 253 -1.99 8.18 10.70
C THR A 253 -2.75 6.94 11.09
N SER A 254 -2.18 6.10 11.96
CA SER A 254 -2.88 4.93 12.48
C SER A 254 -2.57 4.70 13.95
N PHE A 255 -3.51 3.99 14.60
CA PHE A 255 -3.36 3.46 15.95
C PHE A 255 -3.86 2.02 15.97
N ALA A 256 -3.09 1.13 16.57
CA ALA A 256 -3.45 -0.27 16.69
C ALA A 256 -3.27 -0.80 18.12
N VAL A 257 -4.22 -1.65 18.52
CA VAL A 257 -4.14 -2.50 19.70
C VAL A 257 -4.06 -3.94 19.21
N GLU A 258 -2.94 -4.58 19.42
CA GLU A 258 -2.65 -5.93 18.92
C GLU A 258 -2.58 -6.92 20.08
N ASN A 259 -3.07 -8.14 19.88
CA ASN A 259 -2.91 -9.22 20.84
C ASN A 259 -2.33 -10.47 20.17
N GLU A 260 -1.50 -11.20 20.91
CA GLU A 260 -0.93 -12.47 20.46
C GLU A 260 -0.80 -13.45 21.65
N TYR A 261 -1.47 -14.58 21.51
CA TYR A 261 -1.43 -15.71 22.43
C TYR A 261 -1.13 -17.00 21.66
N GLY A 262 -0.75 -18.05 22.31
CA GLY A 262 -0.39 -19.30 21.65
C GLY A 262 -1.43 -19.88 20.67
N LYS A 263 -2.72 -19.61 20.88
CA LYS A 263 -3.80 -20.11 20.02
C LYS A 263 -4.63 -19.03 19.33
N THR A 264 -4.49 -17.77 19.73
CA THR A 264 -5.29 -16.68 19.17
C THR A 264 -4.44 -15.42 19.01
N SER A 265 -4.72 -14.66 17.96
CA SER A 265 -4.11 -13.36 17.69
C SER A 265 -5.09 -12.44 16.98
N GLY A 266 -4.98 -11.16 17.20
CA GLY A 266 -5.87 -10.20 16.55
C GLY A 266 -5.39 -8.77 16.71
N ALA A 267 -6.11 -7.86 16.08
CA ALA A 267 -5.87 -6.44 16.17
C ALA A 267 -7.16 -5.63 16.03
N LEU A 268 -7.20 -4.50 16.72
CA LEU A 268 -8.14 -3.42 16.49
C LEU A 268 -7.32 -2.23 16.00
N ASN A 269 -7.66 -1.75 14.80
CA ASN A 269 -6.96 -0.67 14.12
C ASN A 269 -7.89 0.50 13.87
N PHE A 270 -7.36 1.70 14.05
CA PHE A 270 -7.95 2.97 13.65
C PHE A 270 -6.99 3.62 12.68
N PHE A 271 -7.47 4.18 11.59
CA PHE A 271 -6.62 4.91 10.65
C PHE A 271 -7.36 6.11 10.05
N TYR A 272 -6.57 7.08 9.64
CA TYR A 272 -7.01 8.24 8.90
C TYR A 272 -5.98 8.58 7.83
N ASN A 273 -6.42 8.58 6.57
CA ASN A 273 -5.64 8.98 5.42
C ASN A 273 -6.21 10.30 4.89
N TRP A 274 -5.35 11.17 4.37
CA TRP A 274 -5.77 12.40 3.71
C TRP A 274 -4.89 12.72 2.52
N GLY A 275 -5.42 13.51 1.61
CA GLY A 275 -4.72 14.02 0.45
C GLY A 275 -5.16 15.43 0.09
N ASP A 276 -4.18 16.24 -0.29
CA ASP A 276 -4.36 17.58 -0.82
C ASP A 276 -3.66 17.63 -2.18
N HIS A 277 -4.42 17.99 -3.21
CA HIS A 277 -3.95 17.99 -4.59
C HIS A 277 -4.21 19.36 -5.21
N TRP A 278 -3.15 19.95 -5.75
CA TRP A 278 -3.21 21.08 -6.66
C TRP A 278 -2.60 20.65 -8.00
N ILE A 279 -3.33 20.85 -9.11
CA ILE A 279 -2.93 20.39 -10.43
C ILE A 279 -3.17 21.47 -11.46
N ASN A 280 -2.12 21.80 -12.22
CA ASN A 280 -2.21 22.45 -13.51
C ASN A 280 -2.03 21.37 -14.59
N ASP A 281 -3.08 21.06 -15.32
CA ASP A 281 -3.02 20.03 -16.37
C ASP A 281 -2.19 20.43 -17.57
N GLY A 282 -1.80 21.73 -17.65
CA GLY A 282 -1.01 22.26 -18.73
C GLY A 282 -1.80 22.36 -20.05
N TYR A 283 -1.10 22.64 -21.14
CA TYR A 283 -1.68 22.76 -22.47
C TYR A 283 -0.73 22.28 -23.57
N THR A 284 -1.27 21.88 -24.70
CA THR A 284 -0.55 21.37 -25.88
C THR A 284 -0.60 22.37 -27.02
N PRO A 285 0.42 23.22 -27.23
CA PRO A 285 0.41 24.22 -28.29
C PRO A 285 0.22 23.65 -29.70
N SER A 286 0.73 22.44 -29.98
CA SER A 286 0.57 21.77 -31.25
C SER A 286 -0.88 21.32 -31.53
N ALA A 287 -1.72 21.29 -30.53
CA ALA A 287 -3.17 21.08 -30.65
C ALA A 287 -3.97 22.40 -30.75
N GLY A 288 -3.28 23.55 -30.73
CA GLY A 288 -3.92 24.87 -30.76
C GLY A 288 -4.44 25.32 -29.38
N GLU A 289 -4.02 24.65 -28.31
CA GLU A 289 -4.39 24.99 -26.93
C GLU A 289 -3.53 26.13 -26.41
N GLY A 290 -4.05 26.90 -25.45
CA GLY A 290 -3.37 27.93 -24.69
C GLY A 290 -3.35 27.59 -23.20
N PRO A 291 -2.69 28.44 -22.37
CA PRO A 291 -2.67 28.26 -20.93
C PRO A 291 -4.07 28.08 -20.35
N GLN A 292 -4.21 27.14 -19.41
CA GLN A 292 -5.49 26.88 -18.73
C GLN A 292 -5.85 28.04 -17.81
N ASP A 293 -7.11 28.45 -17.83
CA ASP A 293 -7.61 29.53 -16.98
C ASP A 293 -7.84 29.10 -15.54
N ASP A 294 -7.94 27.79 -15.28
CA ASP A 294 -8.21 27.23 -13.96
C ASP A 294 -7.13 26.26 -13.47
N ARG A 295 -7.19 25.96 -12.21
CA ARG A 295 -6.37 24.95 -11.51
C ARG A 295 -7.30 23.98 -10.81
N PHE A 296 -7.07 22.70 -11.05
CA PHE A 296 -7.80 21.65 -10.34
C PHE A 296 -7.25 21.50 -8.93
N ASN A 297 -8.16 21.51 -7.96
CA ASN A 297 -7.86 21.26 -6.55
C ASN A 297 -8.72 20.14 -6.03
N SER A 298 -8.21 19.34 -5.13
CA SER A 298 -9.01 18.39 -4.38
C SER A 298 -8.44 18.12 -3.00
N TYR A 299 -9.34 17.89 -2.05
CA TYR A 299 -9.03 17.31 -0.75
C TYR A 299 -9.81 16.03 -0.60
N ASP A 300 -9.12 14.93 -0.32
CA ASP A 300 -9.75 13.65 -0.05
C ASP A 300 -9.34 13.08 1.30
N ASP A 301 -10.25 12.35 1.90
CA ASP A 301 -9.97 11.62 3.13
C ASP A 301 -10.55 10.21 3.14
N MET A 302 -9.99 9.40 4.01
CA MET A 302 -10.50 8.07 4.35
C MET A 302 -10.17 7.76 5.80
N MET A 303 -11.20 7.47 6.59
CA MET A 303 -11.01 6.96 7.94
C MET A 303 -11.62 5.57 8.08
N GLY A 304 -11.07 4.78 9.00
CA GLY A 304 -11.61 3.45 9.23
C GLY A 304 -11.30 2.86 10.59
N ILE A 305 -12.14 1.89 10.91
CA ILE A 305 -11.96 0.96 12.01
C ILE A 305 -11.92 -0.43 11.40
N SER A 306 -10.88 -1.19 11.68
CA SER A 306 -10.75 -2.59 11.26
C SER A 306 -10.41 -3.44 12.48
N TRP A 307 -11.23 -4.44 12.74
CA TRP A 307 -10.99 -5.41 13.80
C TRP A 307 -10.96 -6.81 13.22
N TYR A 308 -10.04 -7.61 13.68
CA TYR A 308 -10.06 -9.05 13.43
C TYR A 308 -9.54 -9.83 14.62
N GLN A 309 -10.03 -11.07 14.76
CA GLN A 309 -9.53 -12.05 15.70
C GLN A 309 -9.41 -13.41 15.01
N SER A 310 -8.25 -14.00 15.11
CA SER A 310 -7.90 -15.30 14.54
C SER A 310 -7.65 -16.29 15.66
N ALA A 311 -8.23 -17.49 15.59
CA ALA A 311 -8.07 -18.50 16.62
C ALA A 311 -7.95 -19.92 16.05
N ARG A 312 -7.26 -20.81 16.79
CA ARG A 312 -7.19 -22.25 16.55
C ARG A 312 -8.08 -22.97 17.55
N PHE A 313 -9.13 -23.62 17.07
CA PHE A 313 -10.09 -24.34 17.91
C PHE A 313 -9.78 -25.84 17.98
N PHE A 314 -9.25 -26.40 16.90
CA PHE A 314 -8.83 -27.79 16.81
C PHE A 314 -7.53 -27.91 16.02
N LYS A 315 -7.03 -29.13 15.84
CA LYS A 315 -5.73 -29.38 15.25
C LYS A 315 -5.66 -28.85 13.81
N ASP A 316 -4.59 -28.14 13.52
CA ASP A 316 -4.22 -27.66 12.18
C ASP A 316 -5.29 -26.79 11.50
N ASN A 317 -6.22 -26.22 12.28
CA ASN A 317 -7.18 -25.26 11.77
C ASN A 317 -6.83 -23.82 12.17
N ARG A 318 -7.45 -22.87 11.48
CA ARG A 318 -7.54 -21.48 11.89
C ARG A 318 -8.83 -20.85 11.37
N ILE A 319 -9.50 -20.13 12.25
CA ILE A 319 -10.66 -19.33 11.91
C ILE A 319 -10.33 -17.88 12.21
N THR A 320 -10.56 -17.01 11.25
CA THR A 320 -10.43 -15.56 11.40
C THR A 320 -11.81 -14.94 11.21
N VAL A 321 -12.24 -14.14 12.16
CA VAL A 321 -13.42 -13.29 12.03
C VAL A 321 -13.01 -11.85 12.05
N GLY A 322 -13.71 -10.99 11.33
CA GLY A 322 -13.40 -9.58 11.33
C GLY A 322 -14.58 -8.70 10.97
N PHE A 323 -14.35 -7.44 11.24
CA PHE A 323 -15.27 -6.34 11.00
C PHE A 323 -14.50 -5.13 10.50
N ASP A 324 -15.01 -4.47 9.46
CA ASP A 324 -14.47 -3.22 8.93
C ASP A 324 -15.59 -2.18 8.86
N TRP A 325 -15.25 -0.94 9.18
CA TRP A 325 -16.03 0.24 8.86
C TRP A 325 -15.11 1.28 8.25
N PHE A 326 -15.51 1.80 7.08
CA PHE A 326 -14.77 2.83 6.37
C PHE A 326 -15.70 3.97 6.01
N ARG A 327 -15.20 5.20 6.13
CA ARG A 327 -15.78 6.40 5.54
C ARG A 327 -14.73 7.04 4.66
N TYR A 328 -15.06 7.30 3.42
CA TYR A 328 -14.14 7.87 2.44
C TYR A 328 -14.86 8.81 1.48
N GLY A 329 -14.12 9.76 0.91
CA GLY A 329 -14.65 10.76 0.01
C GLY A 329 -13.76 11.99 -0.07
N GLY A 330 -14.37 13.15 -0.23
CA GLY A 330 -13.71 14.44 -0.25
C GLY A 330 -14.41 15.43 -1.16
N GLU A 331 -13.71 16.53 -1.45
CA GLU A 331 -14.16 17.59 -2.34
C GLU A 331 -13.15 17.84 -3.47
N ALA A 332 -13.64 18.31 -4.62
CA ALA A 332 -12.83 18.81 -5.71
C ALA A 332 -13.45 20.03 -6.34
N TRP A 333 -12.60 20.96 -6.78
CA TRP A 333 -13.00 22.22 -7.36
C TRP A 333 -11.96 22.74 -8.37
N SER A 334 -12.44 23.60 -9.28
CA SER A 334 -11.57 24.44 -10.11
C SER A 334 -11.45 25.83 -9.48
N GLU A 335 -10.22 26.34 -9.39
CA GLU A 335 -9.92 27.72 -9.01
C GLU A 335 -9.44 28.47 -10.25
N TYR A 336 -10.19 29.51 -10.67
CA TYR A 336 -9.85 30.29 -11.86
C TYR A 336 -8.76 31.31 -11.53
N VAL A 337 -7.64 31.24 -12.26
CA VAL A 337 -6.47 32.11 -12.07
C VAL A 337 -6.37 33.21 -13.14
N SER A 338 -7.11 33.08 -14.25
CA SER A 338 -7.18 34.05 -15.34
C SER A 338 -8.56 34.08 -15.98
N GLY A 339 -8.76 34.94 -17.00
CA GLY A 339 -10.04 35.09 -17.65
C GLY A 339 -11.05 35.95 -16.90
N GLU A 340 -12.32 35.92 -17.31
CA GLU A 340 -13.41 36.71 -16.72
C GLU A 340 -13.76 36.25 -15.31
N ASP A 341 -13.57 34.98 -15.00
CA ASP A 341 -13.88 34.36 -13.73
C ASP A 341 -12.67 34.32 -12.74
N ALA A 342 -11.58 35.00 -13.06
CA ALA A 342 -10.37 35.02 -12.22
C ALA A 342 -10.67 35.35 -10.75
N GLY A 343 -10.15 34.52 -9.84
CA GLY A 343 -10.36 34.64 -8.40
C GLY A 343 -11.67 33.99 -7.91
N THR A 344 -12.39 33.28 -8.78
CA THR A 344 -13.56 32.48 -8.37
C THR A 344 -13.26 30.99 -8.24
N ARG A 345 -14.10 30.27 -7.50
CA ARG A 345 -14.08 28.83 -7.33
C ARG A 345 -15.34 28.21 -7.94
N SER A 346 -15.18 27.11 -8.66
CA SER A 346 -16.28 26.26 -9.16
C SER A 346 -16.18 24.89 -8.54
N ASP A 347 -17.14 24.51 -7.71
CA ASP A 347 -17.18 23.20 -7.06
C ASP A 347 -17.57 22.11 -8.06
N LEU A 348 -16.81 21.04 -8.11
CA LEU A 348 -17.00 19.90 -9.01
C LEU A 348 -17.68 18.72 -8.28
N VAL A 349 -17.22 18.41 -7.08
CA VAL A 349 -17.77 17.34 -6.27
C VAL A 349 -17.49 17.58 -4.79
N ASP A 350 -18.45 17.24 -3.94
CA ASP A 350 -18.29 17.10 -2.48
C ASP A 350 -19.11 15.89 -2.07
N LYS A 351 -18.42 14.83 -1.61
CA LYS A 351 -19.07 13.55 -1.39
C LYS A 351 -18.31 12.64 -0.46
N HIS A 352 -19.04 12.03 0.46
CA HIS A 352 -18.54 10.96 1.31
C HIS A 352 -19.47 9.75 1.29
N GLU A 353 -18.89 8.56 1.35
CA GLU A 353 -19.58 7.28 1.39
C GLU A 353 -19.13 6.49 2.61
N ASN A 354 -19.99 5.55 3.03
CA ASN A 354 -19.69 4.62 4.12
C ASN A 354 -19.77 3.20 3.62
N GLU A 355 -18.89 2.38 4.14
CA GLU A 355 -18.87 0.93 3.93
C GLU A 355 -18.72 0.23 5.27
N VAL A 356 -19.55 -0.78 5.50
CA VAL A 356 -19.50 -1.65 6.68
C VAL A 356 -19.40 -3.08 6.21
N ALA A 357 -18.50 -3.85 6.77
CA ALA A 357 -18.32 -5.23 6.39
C ALA A 357 -18.08 -6.16 7.60
N GLY A 358 -18.58 -7.38 7.46
CA GLY A 358 -18.24 -8.48 8.36
C GLY A 358 -17.75 -9.67 7.56
N TYR A 359 -16.75 -10.40 8.07
CA TYR A 359 -16.21 -11.55 7.37
C TYR A 359 -15.79 -12.68 8.30
N VAL A 360 -15.76 -13.88 7.72
CA VAL A 360 -15.16 -15.07 8.31
C VAL A 360 -14.29 -15.75 7.27
N ASP A 361 -13.09 -16.14 7.67
CA ASP A 361 -12.17 -16.97 6.88
C ASP A 361 -11.81 -18.22 7.68
N PHE A 362 -11.92 -19.37 7.05
CA PHE A 362 -11.60 -20.67 7.61
C PHE A 362 -10.46 -21.32 6.83
N ARG A 363 -9.44 -21.78 7.53
CA ARG A 363 -8.35 -22.58 6.97
C ARG A 363 -8.21 -23.88 7.74
N GLN A 364 -7.96 -24.98 6.99
CA GLN A 364 -7.67 -26.28 7.52
C GLN A 364 -6.52 -26.92 6.75
N ASP A 365 -5.47 -27.32 7.48
CA ASP A 365 -4.42 -28.16 6.94
C ASP A 365 -4.83 -29.64 7.16
N VAL A 366 -4.85 -30.43 6.09
CA VAL A 366 -5.19 -31.85 6.09
C VAL A 366 -3.91 -32.67 5.93
N GLY A 367 -3.39 -33.10 7.05
CA GLY A 367 -2.07 -33.72 7.10
C GLY A 367 -1.00 -32.78 6.54
N LYS A 368 -0.07 -33.32 5.76
CA LYS A 368 1.00 -32.54 5.09
C LYS A 368 0.80 -32.39 3.58
N TRP A 369 -0.40 -32.74 3.09
CA TRP A 369 -0.66 -32.87 1.66
C TRP A 369 -1.55 -31.78 1.10
N LEU A 370 -2.46 -31.22 1.92
CA LEU A 370 -3.50 -30.31 1.46
C LEU A 370 -3.75 -29.21 2.49
N THR A 371 -3.83 -27.99 2.03
CA THR A 371 -4.44 -26.87 2.75
C THR A 371 -5.71 -26.47 2.01
N PHE A 372 -6.81 -26.38 2.73
CA PHE A 372 -8.09 -25.87 2.27
C PHE A 372 -8.39 -24.56 2.98
N ASN A 373 -8.89 -23.57 2.24
CA ASN A 373 -9.47 -22.37 2.82
C ASN A 373 -10.83 -22.04 2.21
N ALA A 374 -11.71 -21.46 3.01
CA ALA A 374 -12.99 -20.93 2.58
C ALA A 374 -13.31 -19.69 3.39
N GLY A 375 -13.84 -18.68 2.75
CA GLY A 375 -14.20 -17.42 3.38
C GLY A 375 -15.49 -16.85 2.82
N LEU A 376 -16.12 -16.02 3.63
CA LEU A 376 -17.31 -15.26 3.26
C LEU A 376 -17.21 -13.88 3.88
N ARG A 377 -17.43 -12.88 3.05
CA ARG A 377 -17.57 -11.48 3.46
C ARG A 377 -18.92 -10.95 3.02
N VAL A 378 -19.51 -10.12 3.85
CA VAL A 378 -20.72 -9.35 3.53
C VAL A 378 -20.34 -7.88 3.66
N ASP A 379 -20.43 -7.15 2.57
CA ASP A 379 -20.24 -5.71 2.53
C ASP A 379 -21.58 -5.01 2.39
N HIS A 380 -21.75 -3.89 3.10
CA HIS A 380 -22.85 -2.98 2.90
C HIS A 380 -22.29 -1.58 2.63
N HIS A 381 -22.50 -1.13 1.42
CA HIS A 381 -22.09 0.20 0.97
C HIS A 381 -23.29 1.15 0.92
N SER A 382 -23.12 2.38 1.40
CA SER A 382 -24.20 3.39 1.52
C SER A 382 -24.98 3.68 0.23
N ARG A 383 -24.38 3.42 -0.95
CA ARG A 383 -24.99 3.67 -2.26
C ARG A 383 -25.40 2.43 -3.03
N VAL A 384 -24.55 1.41 -3.04
CA VAL A 384 -24.76 0.24 -3.91
C VAL A 384 -25.43 -0.91 -3.19
N GLY A 385 -25.62 -0.81 -1.87
CA GLY A 385 -26.32 -1.82 -1.08
C GLY A 385 -25.42 -2.92 -0.57
N THR A 386 -25.96 -4.13 -0.47
CA THR A 386 -25.29 -5.26 0.18
C THR A 386 -24.81 -6.28 -0.84
N GLU A 387 -23.56 -6.67 -0.73
CA GLU A 387 -22.90 -7.66 -1.57
C GLU A 387 -22.32 -8.80 -0.73
N TRP A 388 -22.33 -10.00 -1.30
CA TRP A 388 -21.78 -11.21 -0.69
C TRP A 388 -20.56 -11.66 -1.49
N VAL A 389 -19.44 -11.83 -0.81
CA VAL A 389 -18.15 -12.17 -1.42
C VAL A 389 -17.68 -13.53 -0.87
N PRO A 390 -18.06 -14.65 -1.50
CA PRO A 390 -17.52 -15.95 -1.17
C PRO A 390 -16.13 -16.14 -1.77
N GLN A 391 -15.27 -16.89 -1.10
CA GLN A 391 -13.95 -17.28 -1.57
C GLN A 391 -13.65 -18.70 -1.15
N ALA A 392 -12.99 -19.48 -2.00
CA ALA A 392 -12.47 -20.79 -1.67
C ALA A 392 -11.11 -21.02 -2.32
N GLY A 393 -10.30 -21.88 -1.71
CA GLY A 393 -8.99 -22.19 -2.26
C GLY A 393 -8.41 -23.49 -1.73
N LEU A 394 -7.51 -24.05 -2.52
CA LEU A 394 -6.78 -25.28 -2.25
C LEU A 394 -5.29 -25.10 -2.52
N ALA A 395 -4.46 -25.67 -1.66
CA ALA A 395 -3.03 -25.81 -1.92
C ALA A 395 -2.62 -27.27 -1.68
N PHE A 396 -2.17 -27.94 -2.74
CA PHE A 396 -1.65 -29.30 -2.67
C PHE A 396 -0.13 -29.27 -2.51
N HIS A 397 0.39 -29.93 -1.50
CA HIS A 397 1.81 -30.04 -1.17
C HIS A 397 2.34 -31.38 -1.66
N LEU A 398 2.94 -31.40 -2.82
CA LEU A 398 3.49 -32.60 -3.45
C LEU A 398 4.96 -32.84 -3.04
N PRO A 399 5.49 -34.06 -3.23
CA PRO A 399 6.91 -34.31 -3.03
C PRO A 399 7.81 -33.36 -3.84
N HIS A 400 9.06 -33.21 -3.42
CA HIS A 400 10.07 -32.37 -4.10
C HIS A 400 9.73 -30.87 -4.15
N THR A 401 9.04 -30.36 -3.12
CA THR A 401 8.68 -28.93 -3.01
C THR A 401 7.75 -28.39 -4.10
N ILE A 402 7.02 -29.26 -4.79
CA ILE A 402 6.02 -28.88 -5.78
C ILE A 402 4.73 -28.50 -5.05
N GLU A 403 4.16 -27.35 -5.40
CA GLU A 403 2.88 -26.88 -4.88
C GLU A 403 1.92 -26.58 -6.03
N LEU A 404 0.71 -27.11 -5.95
CA LEU A 404 -0.38 -26.77 -6.85
C LEU A 404 -1.41 -25.97 -6.08
N LYS A 405 -1.72 -24.78 -6.55
CA LYS A 405 -2.62 -23.83 -5.88
C LYS A 405 -3.76 -23.45 -6.80
N ALA A 406 -4.97 -23.41 -6.25
CA ALA A 406 -6.16 -22.93 -6.93
C ALA A 406 -7.00 -22.08 -5.97
N SER A 407 -7.56 -20.99 -6.47
CA SER A 407 -8.47 -20.12 -5.69
C SER A 407 -9.51 -19.49 -6.60
N ALA A 408 -10.71 -19.26 -6.06
CA ALA A 408 -11.84 -18.60 -6.71
C ALA A 408 -12.53 -17.66 -5.73
#